data_163f9cf4b3e806548ec3dc0a548ac68b
#
_entry.id   163f9cf4b3e806548ec3dc0a548ac68b
#
_cell.length_a   1.000
_cell.length_b   1.000
_cell.length_c   1.000
_cell.angle_alpha   90.00
_cell.angle_beta   90.00
_cell.angle_gamma   90.00
#
_symmetry.space_group_name_H-M   'P 1'
#
loop_
_entity.id
_entity.type
_entity.pdbx_description
1 polymer ?
#
loop_
_entity_poly.entity_id
_entity_poly.type
_entity_poly.pdbx_seq_one_letter_code
_entity_poly.pdbx_strand_id
1 'polypeptide(L)'
;MRLFKEIAFAATLAIASLYNIDTGIAHGVSIGNLEIEHPWSRETKHGMHMAAGFMSITNNGAEDDRLIKATAEVSDTVQLHNMKMENDVMSMFEMKDGILIPAGQTVELRPMSLHVMFMEMKSRPKQGEKFKGTLTFEKAGTVAIEFEVEASDAGKQ
;
A
#
# COMPACT_ATOMS: atom_id res chain seq x y z
N MET A 1 5.41 -80.70 1.28
CA MET A 1 4.22 -80.10 0.67
C MET A 1 3.66 -79.06 1.62
N ARG A 2 4.12 -77.86 1.49
CA ARG A 2 3.61 -76.69 2.20
C ARG A 2 3.77 -75.48 1.30
N LEU A 3 2.67 -74.89 0.85
CA LEU A 3 2.57 -73.66 0.13
C LEU A 3 2.79 -72.52 1.11
N PHE A 4 3.81 -71.69 0.88
CA PHE A 4 3.91 -70.40 1.52
C PHE A 4 3.34 -69.35 0.55
N LYS A 5 2.20 -68.79 0.94
CA LYS A 5 1.62 -67.63 0.28
C LYS A 5 2.38 -66.35 0.75
N GLU A 6 3.12 -65.77 -0.14
CA GLU A 6 3.70 -64.47 0.03
C GLU A 6 2.58 -63.41 -0.16
N ILE A 7 2.24 -62.72 0.89
CA ILE A 7 1.33 -61.57 0.85
C ILE A 7 2.19 -60.31 0.59
N ALA A 8 2.16 -59.85 -0.65
CA ALA A 8 2.77 -58.58 -1.02
C ALA A 8 1.92 -57.44 -0.45
N PHE A 9 2.46 -56.71 0.53
CA PHE A 9 1.86 -55.51 1.08
C PHE A 9 2.28 -54.32 0.21
N ALA A 10 1.41 -53.87 -0.71
CA ALA A 10 1.62 -52.70 -1.51
C ALA A 10 1.36 -51.47 -0.65
N ALA A 11 2.42 -50.83 -0.19
CA ALA A 11 2.34 -49.52 0.47
C ALA A 11 2.11 -48.42 -0.57
N THR A 12 0.87 -47.96 -0.67
CA THR A 12 0.53 -46.78 -1.50
C THR A 12 0.98 -45.51 -0.79
N LEU A 13 2.09 -44.95 -1.27
CA LEU A 13 2.60 -43.68 -0.80
C LEU A 13 1.73 -42.55 -1.39
N ALA A 14 0.79 -42.06 -0.59
CA ALA A 14 0.00 -40.88 -0.97
C ALA A 14 0.89 -39.64 -0.86
N ILE A 15 1.36 -39.15 -2.00
CA ILE A 15 2.04 -37.86 -2.10
C ILE A 15 0.97 -36.77 -1.96
N ALA A 16 0.79 -36.26 -0.76
CA ALA A 16 0.02 -35.05 -0.52
C ALA A 16 0.79 -33.89 -1.10
N SER A 17 0.46 -33.49 -2.32
CA SER A 17 0.90 -32.22 -2.89
C SER A 17 0.34 -31.09 -2.03
N LEU A 18 1.17 -30.49 -1.19
CA LEU A 18 0.87 -29.25 -0.51
C LEU A 18 0.78 -28.15 -1.58
N TYR A 19 -0.42 -27.90 -2.05
CA TYR A 19 -0.71 -26.65 -2.77
C TYR A 19 -0.56 -25.53 -1.74
N ASN A 20 0.57 -24.83 -1.80
CA ASN A 20 0.68 -23.52 -1.20
C ASN A 20 -0.31 -22.62 -1.93
N ILE A 21 -1.48 -22.47 -1.36
CA ILE A 21 -2.39 -21.38 -1.74
C ILE A 21 -1.70 -20.13 -1.19
N ASP A 22 -0.95 -19.46 -2.04
CA ASP A 22 -0.48 -18.12 -1.81
C ASP A 22 -1.73 -17.22 -1.79
N THR A 23 -2.35 -17.15 -0.61
CA THR A 23 -3.37 -16.13 -0.35
C THR A 23 -2.60 -14.82 -0.40
N GLY A 24 -2.71 -14.12 -1.53
CA GLY A 24 -2.19 -12.77 -1.69
C GLY A 24 -2.83 -11.87 -0.64
N ILE A 25 -2.29 -11.92 0.56
CA ILE A 25 -2.50 -10.92 1.58
C ILE A 25 -1.86 -9.66 0.98
N ALA A 26 -2.62 -8.59 0.88
CA ALA A 26 -2.06 -7.27 0.59
C ALA A 26 -0.93 -7.05 1.59
N HIS A 27 0.31 -7.25 1.12
CA HIS A 27 1.47 -7.27 1.99
C HIS A 27 1.67 -5.86 2.53
N GLY A 28 1.33 -5.66 3.80
CA GLY A 28 1.76 -4.52 4.58
C GLY A 28 3.29 -4.48 4.59
N VAL A 29 3.84 -3.28 4.55
CA VAL A 29 5.28 -3.04 4.66
C VAL A 29 5.54 -2.41 6.01
N SER A 30 6.59 -2.86 6.71
CA SER A 30 6.96 -2.30 8.01
C SER A 30 8.34 -1.65 7.98
N ILE A 31 8.50 -0.58 8.74
CA ILE A 31 9.78 0.05 9.02
C ILE A 31 9.80 0.53 10.48
N GLY A 32 10.74 0.02 11.27
CA GLY A 32 10.74 0.27 12.71
C GLY A 32 9.43 -0.20 13.34
N ASN A 33 8.76 0.71 14.03
CA ASN A 33 7.45 0.46 14.65
C ASN A 33 6.26 0.87 13.77
N LEU A 34 6.52 1.30 12.52
CA LEU A 34 5.48 1.71 11.59
C LEU A 34 5.08 0.54 10.70
N GLU A 35 3.78 0.40 10.50
CA GLU A 35 3.16 -0.56 9.59
C GLU A 35 2.35 0.20 8.54
N ILE A 36 2.67 -0.03 7.28
CA ILE A 36 2.01 0.61 6.12
C ILE A 36 1.18 -0.47 5.43
N GLU A 37 -0.11 -0.26 5.36
CA GLU A 37 -1.03 -1.22 4.78
C GLU A 37 -1.74 -0.63 3.56
N HIS A 38 -1.97 -1.49 2.58
CA HIS A 38 -2.76 -1.22 1.39
C HIS A 38 -2.39 0.10 0.70
N PRO A 39 -1.14 0.31 0.25
CA PRO A 39 -0.83 1.44 -0.60
C PRO A 39 -1.55 1.29 -1.95
N TRP A 40 -2.38 2.24 -2.32
CA TRP A 40 -3.15 2.20 -3.57
C TRP A 40 -3.32 3.58 -4.19
N SER A 41 -3.63 3.60 -5.48
CA SER A 41 -3.95 4.80 -6.24
C SER A 41 -5.12 4.52 -7.16
N ARG A 42 -5.86 5.54 -7.54
CA ARG A 42 -6.89 5.40 -8.58
C ARG A 42 -6.28 5.38 -9.96
N GLU A 43 -6.88 4.62 -10.86
CA GLU A 43 -6.57 4.72 -12.27
C GLU A 43 -6.78 6.16 -12.76
N THR A 44 -5.76 6.70 -13.42
CA THR A 44 -5.76 8.07 -13.94
C THR A 44 -6.46 8.12 -15.29
N LYS A 45 -7.53 8.89 -15.38
CA LYS A 45 -8.28 9.07 -16.63
C LYS A 45 -7.44 9.73 -17.73
N HIS A 46 -7.79 9.46 -18.97
CA HIS A 46 -7.13 10.07 -20.14
C HIS A 46 -7.18 11.60 -20.03
N GLY A 47 -6.05 12.26 -20.29
CA GLY A 47 -5.90 13.72 -20.19
C GLY A 47 -5.59 14.25 -18.80
N MET A 48 -5.64 13.44 -17.75
CA MET A 48 -5.21 13.83 -16.40
C MET A 48 -3.72 13.53 -16.21
N HIS A 49 -3.02 14.47 -15.59
CA HIS A 49 -1.59 14.36 -15.30
C HIS A 49 -1.28 14.32 -13.80
N MET A 50 -2.29 14.11 -12.98
CA MET A 50 -2.18 14.01 -11.52
C MET A 50 -3.00 12.84 -11.02
N ALA A 51 -2.52 12.19 -9.96
CA ALA A 51 -3.25 11.15 -9.24
C ALA A 51 -2.93 11.24 -7.74
N ALA A 52 -3.78 10.64 -6.93
CA ALA A 52 -3.58 10.56 -5.49
C ALA A 52 -3.30 9.12 -5.05
N GLY A 53 -2.40 8.99 -4.08
CA GLY A 53 -2.08 7.75 -3.40
C GLY A 53 -2.62 7.73 -1.98
N PHE A 54 -3.06 6.59 -1.54
CA PHE A 54 -3.74 6.35 -0.27
C PHE A 54 -3.15 5.13 0.42
N MET A 55 -3.24 5.09 1.74
CA MET A 55 -2.76 3.97 2.57
C MET A 55 -3.17 4.17 4.02
N SER A 56 -3.02 3.14 4.81
CA SER A 56 -3.09 3.21 6.26
C SER A 56 -1.69 3.14 6.84
N ILE A 57 -1.38 3.96 7.83
CA ILE A 57 -0.09 3.95 8.54
C ILE A 57 -0.35 3.85 10.03
N THR A 58 0.04 2.73 10.63
CA THR A 58 -0.08 2.48 12.07
C THR A 58 1.27 2.65 12.75
N ASN A 59 1.31 3.44 13.82
CA ASN A 59 2.48 3.58 14.67
C ASN A 59 2.31 2.71 15.94
N ASN A 60 2.96 1.57 15.96
CA ASN A 60 2.96 0.64 17.10
C ASN A 60 3.99 1.01 18.17
N GLY A 61 4.70 2.12 18.00
CA GLY A 61 5.72 2.60 18.91
C GLY A 61 5.18 3.48 20.04
N ALA A 62 6.08 3.86 20.94
CA ALA A 62 5.80 4.73 22.09
C ALA A 62 6.06 6.22 21.80
N GLU A 63 6.59 6.56 20.63
CA GLU A 63 6.92 7.90 20.22
C GLU A 63 6.21 8.25 18.91
N ASP A 64 5.85 9.52 18.75
CA ASP A 64 5.34 10.05 17.49
C ASP A 64 6.41 9.95 16.40
N ASP A 65 5.98 9.70 15.17
CA ASP A 65 6.80 9.85 13.97
C ASP A 65 6.08 10.77 12.97
N ARG A 66 6.71 11.05 11.86
CA ARG A 66 6.16 11.95 10.83
C ARG A 66 6.55 11.46 9.44
N LEU A 67 5.56 11.33 8.57
CA LEU A 67 5.81 11.14 7.15
C LEU A 67 6.21 12.48 6.54
N ILE A 68 7.46 12.61 6.11
CA ILE A 68 8.04 13.87 5.62
C ILE A 68 8.21 13.93 4.11
N LYS A 69 8.26 12.76 3.44
CA LYS A 69 8.45 12.69 1.98
C LYS A 69 7.89 11.40 1.42
N ALA A 70 7.39 11.49 0.20
CA ALA A 70 7.07 10.34 -0.63
C ALA A 70 7.68 10.50 -2.03
N THR A 71 7.97 9.38 -2.69
CA THR A 71 8.39 9.34 -4.10
C THR A 71 7.57 8.29 -4.84
N ALA A 72 7.51 8.40 -6.15
CA ALA A 72 6.89 7.40 -7.02
C ALA A 72 7.58 7.39 -8.39
N GLU A 73 7.78 6.20 -8.97
CA GLU A 73 8.39 6.08 -10.29
C GLU A 73 7.56 6.72 -11.42
N VAL A 74 6.28 6.89 -11.20
CA VAL A 74 5.32 7.47 -12.16
C VAL A 74 5.34 9.00 -12.19
N SER A 75 6.02 9.66 -11.26
CA SER A 75 6.05 11.12 -11.14
C SER A 75 7.36 11.60 -10.53
N ASP A 76 7.92 12.68 -11.07
CA ASP A 76 9.14 13.32 -10.50
C ASP A 76 8.79 14.29 -9.36
N THR A 77 7.54 14.72 -9.27
CA THR A 77 7.07 15.65 -8.22
C THR A 77 5.96 14.99 -7.42
N VAL A 78 6.27 14.66 -6.16
CA VAL A 78 5.31 14.05 -5.23
C VAL A 78 5.20 14.92 -3.99
N GLN A 79 3.98 15.23 -3.58
CA GLN A 79 3.67 16.07 -2.44
C GLN A 79 2.75 15.35 -1.45
N LEU A 80 2.77 15.77 -0.20
CA LEU A 80 1.83 15.34 0.83
C LEU A 80 0.76 16.41 0.96
N HIS A 81 -0.50 16.04 0.83
CA HIS A 81 -1.63 16.97 0.83
C HIS A 81 -2.68 16.58 1.88
N ASN A 82 -3.46 17.58 2.25
CA ASN A 82 -4.72 17.39 2.98
C ASN A 82 -5.83 18.23 2.33
N MET A 83 -7.06 17.89 2.66
CA MET A 83 -8.25 18.61 2.24
C MET A 83 -8.83 19.39 3.42
N LYS A 84 -9.35 20.57 3.18
CA LYS A 84 -10.12 21.33 4.16
C LYS A 84 -11.38 21.91 3.53
N MET A 85 -12.42 22.01 4.33
CA MET A 85 -13.64 22.72 3.98
C MET A 85 -13.55 24.15 4.51
N GLU A 86 -13.69 25.12 3.63
CA GLU A 86 -13.65 26.55 3.99
C GLU A 86 -14.77 27.26 3.21
N ASN A 87 -15.73 27.89 3.90
CA ASN A 87 -16.89 28.55 3.29
C ASN A 87 -17.65 27.65 2.28
N ASP A 88 -17.93 26.39 2.66
CA ASP A 88 -18.58 25.37 1.83
C ASP A 88 -17.78 24.99 0.55
N VAL A 89 -16.52 25.38 0.46
CA VAL A 89 -15.61 25.03 -0.62
C VAL A 89 -14.55 24.06 -0.10
N MET A 90 -14.44 22.89 -0.74
CA MET A 90 -13.38 21.92 -0.47
C MET A 90 -12.11 22.37 -1.19
N SER A 91 -11.04 22.60 -0.45
CA SER A 91 -9.74 22.97 -1.00
C SER A 91 -8.64 22.02 -0.54
N MET A 92 -7.67 21.80 -1.41
CA MET A 92 -6.49 20.98 -1.17
C MET A 92 -5.30 21.89 -0.84
N PHE A 93 -4.46 21.48 0.11
CA PHE A 93 -3.25 22.21 0.46
C PHE A 93 -2.11 21.24 0.79
N GLU A 94 -0.88 21.71 0.55
CA GLU A 94 0.33 20.94 0.83
C GLU A 94 0.65 20.93 2.32
N MET A 95 0.97 19.75 2.83
CA MET A 95 1.47 19.50 4.19
C MET A 95 3.00 19.61 4.19
N LYS A 96 3.53 20.83 4.13
CA LYS A 96 4.99 21.09 4.02
C LYS A 96 5.79 20.54 5.20
N ASP A 97 5.18 20.50 6.39
CA ASP A 97 5.80 19.94 7.58
C ASP A 97 5.59 18.43 7.72
N GLY A 98 5.01 17.81 6.68
CA GLY A 98 4.68 16.38 6.68
C GLY A 98 3.41 16.05 7.44
N ILE A 99 3.13 14.75 7.57
CA ILE A 99 1.94 14.18 8.22
C ILE A 99 2.37 13.53 9.53
N LEU A 100 1.84 13.99 10.65
CA LEU A 100 2.10 13.40 11.97
C LEU A 100 1.48 12.00 12.08
N ILE A 101 2.26 11.05 12.57
CA ILE A 101 1.83 9.68 12.87
C ILE A 101 1.98 9.46 14.38
N PRO A 102 0.96 9.76 15.18
CA PRO A 102 1.06 9.70 16.63
C PRO A 102 1.32 8.30 17.16
N ALA A 103 2.05 8.21 18.26
CA ALA A 103 2.31 6.95 18.95
C ALA A 103 1.02 6.19 19.26
N GLY A 104 0.99 4.90 18.95
CA GLY A 104 -0.14 4.00 19.21
C GLY A 104 -1.37 4.26 18.34
N GLN A 105 -1.27 5.09 17.29
CA GLN A 105 -2.40 5.44 16.44
C GLN A 105 -2.22 5.01 14.99
N THR A 106 -3.34 4.89 14.30
CA THR A 106 -3.40 4.69 12.85
C THR A 106 -3.84 5.99 12.18
N VAL A 107 -3.09 6.40 11.17
CA VAL A 107 -3.42 7.54 10.31
C VAL A 107 -3.85 7.02 8.94
N GLU A 108 -5.05 7.40 8.54
CA GLU A 108 -5.63 7.02 7.24
C GLU A 108 -5.38 8.12 6.20
N LEU A 109 -4.60 7.78 5.16
CA LEU A 109 -4.56 8.56 3.93
C LEU A 109 -5.67 8.02 3.02
N ARG A 110 -6.69 8.82 2.77
CA ARG A 110 -7.91 8.41 2.07
C ARG A 110 -8.49 9.53 1.22
N PRO A 111 -9.36 9.22 0.24
CA PRO A 111 -10.06 10.23 -0.53
C PRO A 111 -10.73 11.28 0.35
N MET A 112 -10.69 12.55 -0.08
CA MET A 112 -11.23 13.72 0.62
C MET A 112 -10.54 14.06 1.95
N SER A 113 -9.35 13.53 2.20
CA SER A 113 -8.57 13.73 3.42
C SER A 113 -7.08 13.81 3.07
N LEU A 114 -6.20 13.38 4.00
CA LEU A 114 -4.77 13.24 3.77
C LEU A 114 -4.51 12.31 2.58
N HIS A 115 -3.54 12.65 1.75
CA HIS A 115 -3.12 11.83 0.62
C HIS A 115 -1.72 12.19 0.12
N VAL A 116 -1.13 11.25 -0.61
CA VAL A 116 0.06 11.49 -1.43
C VAL A 116 -0.40 11.97 -2.79
N MET A 117 0.14 13.06 -3.29
CA MET A 117 -0.22 13.62 -4.60
C MET A 117 0.91 13.44 -5.60
N PHE A 118 0.66 12.67 -6.64
CA PHE A 118 1.56 12.51 -7.78
C PHE A 118 1.27 13.62 -8.79
N MET A 119 2.19 14.57 -8.90
CA MET A 119 2.10 15.70 -9.81
C MET A 119 2.81 15.34 -11.13
N GLU A 120 2.38 15.92 -12.25
CA GLU A 120 3.06 15.79 -13.54
C GLU A 120 3.46 14.33 -13.88
N MET A 121 2.47 13.44 -13.88
CA MET A 121 2.71 12.01 -14.09
C MET A 121 3.33 11.74 -15.47
N LYS A 122 4.44 11.01 -15.48
CA LYS A 122 5.17 10.54 -16.68
C LYS A 122 4.49 9.34 -17.34
N SER A 123 3.77 8.55 -16.56
CA SER A 123 3.02 7.39 -17.01
C SER A 123 1.67 7.31 -16.28
N ARG A 124 0.72 6.62 -16.88
CA ARG A 124 -0.62 6.43 -16.33
C ARG A 124 -0.92 4.94 -16.20
N PRO A 125 -0.53 4.35 -15.07
CA PRO A 125 -0.82 2.94 -14.80
C PRO A 125 -2.34 2.70 -14.80
N LYS A 126 -2.75 1.56 -15.33
CA LYS A 126 -4.15 1.13 -15.41
C LYS A 126 -4.53 0.30 -14.20
N GLN A 127 -5.82 0.15 -13.98
CA GLN A 127 -6.37 -0.74 -12.97
C GLN A 127 -5.71 -2.13 -13.05
N GLY A 128 -5.27 -2.65 -11.90
CA GLY A 128 -4.59 -3.93 -11.77
C GLY A 128 -3.07 -3.86 -11.96
N GLU A 129 -2.53 -2.76 -12.46
CA GLU A 129 -1.09 -2.51 -12.50
C GLU A 129 -0.58 -2.02 -11.14
N LYS A 130 0.73 -2.06 -10.96
CA LYS A 130 1.41 -1.58 -9.76
C LYS A 130 2.58 -0.68 -10.14
N PHE A 131 2.95 0.22 -9.24
CA PHE A 131 4.13 1.04 -9.40
C PHE A 131 4.86 1.25 -8.08
N LYS A 132 6.17 1.41 -8.16
CA LYS A 132 7.04 1.55 -6.99
C LYS A 132 7.12 2.99 -6.52
N GLY A 133 7.32 3.13 -5.21
CA GLY A 133 7.60 4.39 -4.57
C GLY A 133 8.35 4.20 -3.26
N THR A 134 8.60 5.28 -2.56
CA THR A 134 9.19 5.26 -1.22
C THR A 134 8.43 6.21 -0.30
N LEU A 135 8.42 5.90 0.98
CA LEU A 135 8.02 6.79 2.04
C LEU A 135 9.22 7.07 2.93
N THR A 136 9.42 8.32 3.31
CA THR A 136 10.46 8.72 4.26
C THR A 136 9.80 9.30 5.50
N PHE A 137 10.12 8.68 6.63
CA PHE A 137 9.69 9.11 7.95
C PHE A 137 10.83 9.82 8.68
N GLU A 138 10.49 10.76 9.54
CA GLU A 138 11.47 11.58 10.26
C GLU A 138 12.38 10.73 11.17
N LYS A 139 11.82 9.76 11.88
CA LYS A 139 12.54 8.86 12.80
C LYS A 139 12.83 7.49 12.20
N ALA A 140 11.84 6.82 11.64
CA ALA A 140 11.97 5.47 11.12
C ALA A 140 12.83 5.36 9.86
N GLY A 141 12.97 6.43 9.07
CA GLY A 141 13.74 6.44 7.83
C GLY A 141 12.92 6.13 6.59
N THR A 142 13.57 5.63 5.54
CA THR A 142 12.95 5.42 4.22
C THR A 142 12.64 3.96 3.98
N VAL A 143 11.43 3.68 3.49
CA VAL A 143 10.96 2.35 3.12
C VAL A 143 10.43 2.35 1.68
N ALA A 144 10.74 1.29 0.94
CA ALA A 144 10.16 1.03 -0.37
C ALA A 144 8.73 0.48 -0.22
N ILE A 145 7.83 0.96 -1.05
CA ILE A 145 6.44 0.50 -1.12
C ILE A 145 6.04 0.27 -2.57
N GLU A 146 4.93 -0.41 -2.76
CA GLU A 146 4.32 -0.63 -4.08
C GLU A 146 2.85 -0.21 -4.00
N PHE A 147 2.46 0.74 -4.86
CA PHE A 147 1.07 1.16 -4.99
C PHE A 147 0.33 0.24 -5.96
N GLU A 148 -0.82 -0.27 -5.55
CA GLU A 148 -1.75 -0.97 -6.42
C GLU A 148 -2.70 0.02 -7.08
N VAL A 149 -2.92 -0.09 -8.40
CA VAL A 149 -3.84 0.79 -9.12
C VAL A 149 -5.24 0.18 -9.12
N GLU A 150 -6.15 0.86 -8.45
CA GLU A 150 -7.56 0.48 -8.36
C GLU A 150 -8.41 1.24 -9.37
N ALA A 151 -9.67 0.84 -9.49
CA ALA A 151 -10.62 1.48 -10.39
C ALA A 151 -10.73 2.99 -10.15
N SER A 152 -11.05 3.76 -11.19
CA SER A 152 -11.14 5.22 -11.11
C SER A 152 -12.22 5.76 -10.15
N ASP A 153 -13.14 4.91 -9.73
CA ASP A 153 -14.19 5.18 -8.73
C ASP A 153 -13.96 4.53 -7.36
N ALA A 154 -12.83 3.83 -7.17
CA ALA A 154 -12.48 3.22 -5.90
C ALA A 154 -12.49 4.27 -4.76
N GLY A 155 -12.97 3.87 -3.58
CA GLY A 155 -13.07 4.75 -2.40
C GLY A 155 -14.10 5.88 -2.50
N LYS A 156 -14.97 5.89 -3.48
CA LYS A 156 -16.16 6.76 -3.49
C LYS A 156 -17.22 6.11 -2.60
N GLN A 157 -17.65 6.84 -1.59
CA GLN A 157 -18.81 6.53 -0.76
C GLN A 157 -19.94 7.47 -1.08
#